data_cf64bd26650e2681063fcebdf2a308a7
#
_entry.id   cf64bd26650e2681063fcebdf2a308a7
#
_cell.length_a   1.000
_cell.length_b   1.000
_cell.length_c   1.000
_cell.angle_alpha   90.00
_cell.angle_beta   90.00
_cell.angle_gamma   90.00
#
_symmetry.space_group_name_H-M   'P 1'
#
loop_
_entity.id
_entity.type
_entity.pdbx_description
1 polymer ?
#
loop_
_entity_poly.entity_id
_entity_poly.type
_entity_poly.pdbx_seq_one_letter_code
_entity_poly.pdbx_strand_id
1 'polypeptide(L)'
;MNQKELMRRAIALSEESVLKGGGPFGAVIVRDNEIIAEASNSVTIDNDPTAHAEVNAIRKATKKLGTFDLTGCDIYTLSLIHI
;
A
#
# COMPACT_ATOMS: atom_id res chain seq x y z
N MET A 1 7.46 5.24 -13.62
CA MET A 1 8.26 4.87 -12.44
C MET A 1 8.72 3.43 -12.59
N ASN A 2 9.95 3.11 -12.21
CA ASN A 2 10.44 1.73 -12.28
C ASN A 2 10.22 0.99 -10.95
N GLN A 3 10.43 -0.33 -10.95
CA GLN A 3 10.23 -1.16 -9.76
C GLN A 3 11.05 -0.69 -8.55
N LYS A 4 12.26 -0.22 -8.80
CA LYS A 4 13.16 0.26 -7.73
C LYS A 4 12.60 1.51 -7.05
N GLU A 5 12.07 2.45 -7.82
CA GLU A 5 11.44 3.66 -7.30
C GLU A 5 10.18 3.35 -6.51
N LEU A 6 9.36 2.42 -7.01
CA LEU A 6 8.12 2.00 -6.35
C LEU A 6 8.41 1.28 -5.04
N MET A 7 9.44 0.42 -5.01
CA MET A 7 9.86 -0.24 -3.79
C MET A 7 10.40 0.75 -2.76
N ARG A 8 11.17 1.75 -3.21
CA ARG A 8 11.64 2.83 -2.32
C ARG A 8 10.48 3.61 -1.72
N ARG A 9 9.41 3.84 -2.50
CA ARG A 9 8.22 4.53 -2.00
C ARG A 9 7.54 3.70 -0.91
N ALA A 10 7.41 2.39 -1.09
CA ALA A 10 6.85 1.50 -0.08
C ALA A 10 7.69 1.53 1.21
N ILE A 11 9.02 1.53 1.08
CA ILE A 11 9.93 1.64 2.23
C ILE A 11 9.75 2.98 2.94
N ALA A 12 9.66 4.08 2.20
CA ALA A 12 9.44 5.41 2.77
C ALA A 12 8.14 5.47 3.57
N LEU A 13 7.07 4.86 3.05
CA LEU A 13 5.78 4.77 3.76
C LEU A 13 5.90 3.95 5.05
N SER A 14 6.71 2.89 5.06
CA SER A 14 6.93 2.10 6.27
C SER A 14 7.65 2.93 7.35
N GLU A 15 8.62 3.75 6.96
CA GLU A 15 9.33 4.63 7.88
C GLU A 15 8.42 5.73 8.44
N GLU A 16 7.58 6.32 7.60
CA GLU A 16 6.57 7.29 8.03
C GLU A 16 5.60 6.68 9.04
N SER A 17 5.19 5.43 8.80
CA SER A 17 4.28 4.72 9.69
C SER A 17 4.86 4.59 11.10
N VAL A 18 6.12 4.21 11.21
CA VAL A 18 6.81 4.09 12.50
C VAL A 18 6.83 5.44 13.24
N LEU A 19 7.13 6.52 12.52
CA LEU A 19 7.17 7.86 13.10
C LEU A 19 5.80 8.31 13.63
N LYS A 20 4.71 7.78 13.08
CA LYS A 20 3.34 8.08 13.50
C LYS A 20 2.80 7.10 14.55
N GLY A 21 3.63 6.20 15.05
CA GLY A 21 3.23 5.21 16.05
C GLY A 21 2.62 3.94 15.46
N GLY A 22 2.68 3.76 14.15
CA GLY A 22 2.21 2.54 13.48
C GLY A 22 3.33 1.51 13.31
N GLY A 23 3.01 0.37 12.72
CA GLY A 23 3.98 -0.67 12.39
C GLY A 23 4.85 -0.30 11.18
N PRO A 24 6.02 -0.97 11.01
CA PRO A 24 6.99 -0.64 9.97
C PRO A 24 6.62 -1.23 8.60
N PHE A 25 5.40 -0.96 8.12
CA PHE A 25 4.89 -1.53 6.87
C PHE A 25 4.25 -0.44 6.01
N GLY A 26 4.57 -0.46 4.72
CA GLY A 26 3.97 0.40 3.72
C GLY A 26 3.61 -0.40 2.47
N ALA A 27 2.64 0.07 1.70
CA ALA A 27 2.21 -0.57 0.47
C ALA A 27 1.84 0.47 -0.59
N VAL A 28 2.21 0.18 -1.85
CA VAL A 28 1.90 1.01 -3.01
C VAL A 28 1.22 0.12 -4.06
N ILE A 29 0.06 0.51 -4.53
CA ILE A 29 -0.65 -0.19 -5.61
C ILE A 29 -0.49 0.60 -6.89
N VAL A 30 -0.06 -0.09 -7.96
CA VAL A 30 0.28 0.48 -9.26
C VAL A 30 -0.46 -0.25 -10.36
N ARG A 31 -0.96 0.50 -11.35
CA ARG A 31 -1.50 -0.04 -12.58
C ARG A 31 -1.09 0.88 -13.73
N ASP A 32 -0.63 0.27 -14.85
CA ASP A 32 -0.20 1.01 -16.04
C ASP A 32 0.84 2.08 -15.71
N ASN A 33 1.80 1.73 -14.85
CA ASN A 33 2.90 2.60 -14.42
C ASN A 33 2.45 3.84 -13.64
N GLU A 34 1.23 3.81 -13.09
CA GLU A 34 0.66 4.91 -12.30
C GLU A 34 0.33 4.41 -10.88
N ILE A 35 0.69 5.20 -9.88
CA ILE A 35 0.34 4.90 -8.49
C ILE A 35 -1.15 5.16 -8.29
N ILE A 36 -1.89 4.11 -7.97
CA ILE A 36 -3.33 4.19 -7.70
C ILE A 36 -3.60 4.48 -6.23
N ALA A 37 -2.84 3.86 -5.33
CA ALA A 37 -3.04 4.04 -3.89
C ALA A 37 -1.76 3.79 -3.13
N GLU A 38 -1.62 4.47 -2.00
CA GLU A 38 -0.52 4.29 -1.05
C GLU A 38 -1.11 4.19 0.35
N ALA A 39 -0.54 3.32 1.18
CA ALA A 39 -0.99 3.21 2.56
C ALA A 39 0.11 2.63 3.45
N SER A 40 -0.10 2.78 4.75
CA SER A 40 0.75 2.19 5.79
C SER A 40 -0.11 1.39 6.76
N ASN A 41 0.56 0.61 7.63
CA ASN A 41 -0.11 -0.16 8.66
C ASN A 41 -0.72 0.77 9.72
N SER A 42 -1.98 0.56 10.06
CA SER A 42 -2.69 1.35 11.07
C SER A 42 -3.42 0.50 12.10
N VAL A 43 -3.03 -0.77 12.26
CA VAL A 43 -3.67 -1.69 13.22
C VAL A 43 -3.75 -1.10 14.62
N THR A 44 -2.64 -0.58 15.14
CA THR A 44 -2.61 -0.02 16.50
C THR A 44 -3.24 1.37 16.58
N ILE A 45 -3.11 2.18 15.54
CA ILE A 45 -3.65 3.54 15.48
C ILE A 45 -5.18 3.50 15.44
N ASP A 46 -5.74 2.62 14.60
CA ASP A 46 -7.18 2.52 14.36
C ASP A 46 -7.87 1.47 15.23
N ASN A 47 -7.12 0.74 16.08
CA ASN A 47 -7.64 -0.42 16.82
C ASN A 47 -8.37 -1.42 15.90
N ASP A 48 -7.85 -1.59 14.69
CA ASP A 48 -8.42 -2.46 13.68
C ASP A 48 -7.40 -3.55 13.29
N PRO A 49 -7.62 -4.80 13.68
CA PRO A 49 -6.67 -5.87 13.38
C PRO A 49 -6.52 -6.17 11.89
N THR A 50 -7.41 -5.66 11.05
CA THR A 50 -7.32 -5.84 9.59
C THR A 50 -6.60 -4.68 8.90
N ALA A 51 -6.21 -3.61 9.61
CA ALA A 51 -5.64 -2.40 9.03
C ALA A 51 -4.15 -2.54 8.70
N HIS A 52 -3.75 -3.66 8.08
CA HIS A 52 -2.43 -3.86 7.51
C HIS A 52 -2.23 -2.97 6.28
N ALA A 53 -0.97 -2.66 5.95
CA ALA A 53 -0.65 -1.73 4.87
C ALA A 53 -1.27 -2.15 3.52
N GLU A 54 -1.14 -3.42 3.13
CA GLU A 54 -1.70 -3.96 1.89
C GLU A 54 -3.23 -3.93 1.90
N VAL A 55 -3.87 -4.22 3.02
CA VAL A 55 -5.34 -4.14 3.15
C VAL A 55 -5.79 -2.70 3.02
N ASN A 56 -5.13 -1.77 3.70
CA ASN A 56 -5.45 -0.34 3.61
C ASN A 56 -5.27 0.17 2.18
N ALA A 57 -4.20 -0.25 1.50
CA ALA A 57 -3.96 0.15 0.11
C ALA A 57 -5.03 -0.40 -0.83
N ILE A 58 -5.42 -1.67 -0.67
CA ILE A 58 -6.48 -2.30 -1.47
C ILE A 58 -7.81 -1.54 -1.28
N ARG A 59 -8.17 -1.20 -0.05
CA ARG A 59 -9.39 -0.44 0.24
C ARG A 59 -9.38 0.92 -0.45
N LYS A 60 -8.25 1.62 -0.41
CA LYS A 60 -8.11 2.92 -1.09
C LYS A 60 -8.19 2.78 -2.61
N ALA A 61 -7.53 1.75 -3.17
CA ALA A 61 -7.53 1.50 -4.61
C ALA A 61 -8.92 1.18 -5.13
N THR A 62 -9.65 0.28 -4.46
CA THR A 62 -11.01 -0.10 -4.87
C THR A 62 -11.97 1.08 -4.79
N LYS A 63 -11.82 1.91 -3.76
CA LYS A 63 -12.62 3.13 -3.62
C LYS A 63 -12.33 4.13 -4.74
N LYS A 64 -11.06 4.34 -5.07
CA LYS A 64 -10.64 5.26 -6.13
C LYS A 64 -11.11 4.79 -7.50
N LEU A 65 -10.98 3.49 -7.80
CA LEU A 65 -11.35 2.92 -9.09
C LEU A 65 -12.85 2.62 -9.21
N GLY A 66 -13.58 2.62 -8.09
CA GLY A 66 -15.01 2.33 -8.08
C GLY A 66 -15.34 0.87 -8.40
N THR A 67 -14.41 -0.05 -8.16
CA THR A 67 -14.59 -1.49 -8.44
C THR A 67 -13.77 -2.33 -7.47
N PHE A 68 -14.23 -3.55 -7.21
CA PHE A 68 -13.46 -4.54 -6.46
C PHE A 68 -12.42 -5.26 -7.32
N ASP A 69 -12.48 -5.10 -8.63
CA ASP A 69 -11.57 -5.78 -9.56
C ASP A 69 -10.26 -5.01 -9.70
N LEU A 70 -9.19 -5.57 -9.15
CA LEU A 70 -7.82 -5.03 -9.21
C LEU A 70 -6.92 -5.80 -10.18
N THR A 71 -7.51 -6.57 -11.11
CA THR A 71 -6.74 -7.28 -12.13
C THR A 71 -5.83 -6.31 -12.89
N GLY A 72 -4.58 -6.66 -13.07
CA GLY A 72 -3.60 -5.81 -13.73
C GLY A 72 -2.88 -4.84 -12.79
N CYS A 73 -3.22 -4.83 -11.50
CA CYS A 73 -2.51 -4.05 -10.50
C CYS A 73 -1.36 -4.84 -9.87
N ASP A 74 -0.33 -4.14 -9.45
CA ASP A 74 0.76 -4.69 -8.66
C ASP A 74 0.78 -4.00 -7.30
N ILE A 75 1.12 -4.76 -6.25
CA ILE A 75 1.29 -4.22 -4.90
C ILE A 75 2.76 -4.30 -4.53
N TYR A 76 3.36 -3.15 -4.24
CA TYR A 76 4.73 -3.06 -3.73
C TYR A 76 4.67 -2.89 -2.21
N THR A 77 5.22 -3.86 -1.50
CA THR A 77 5.41 -3.83 -0.05
C THR A 77 6.89 -4.06 0.22
N LEU A 78 7.28 -5.01 1.08
CA LEU A 78 8.66 -5.50 1.14
C LEU A 78 8.94 -6.50 0.02
N SER A 79 7.91 -6.91 -0.72
CA SER A 79 7.99 -7.74 -1.91
C SER A 79 6.99 -7.24 -2.95
N LEU A 80 7.09 -7.72 -4.19
CA LEU A 80 6.18 -7.38 -5.27
C LEU A 80 5.11 -8.46 -5.40
N ILE A 81 3.85 -8.05 -5.44
CA ILE A 81 2.71 -8.94 -5.60
C ILE A 81 1.91 -8.51 -6.84
N HIS A 82 1.73 -9.44 -7.76
CA HIS A 82 0.87 -9.24 -8.94
C HIS A 82 -0.55 -9.71 -8.64
N ILE A 83 -1.50 -8.92 -9.03
CA ILE A 83 -2.92 -9.26 -8.87
C ILE A 83 -3.51 -9.76 -10.19
#